data_0b388520923c78c4a6b32ced1d835ffb
#
_entry.id   0b388520923c78c4a6b32ced1d835ffb
#
_cell.length_a   1.000
_cell.length_b   1.000
_cell.length_c   1.000
_cell.angle_alpha   90.00
_cell.angle_beta   90.00
_cell.angle_gamma   90.00
#
_symmetry.space_group_name_H-M   'P 1'
#
loop_
_entity.id
_entity.type
_entity.pdbx_description
1 polymer ?
#
loop_
_entity_poly.entity_id
_entity_poly.type
_entity_poly.pdbx_seq_one_letter_code
_entity_poly.pdbx_strand_id
1 'polypeptide(L)'
;AAYKTKRGIMYRASLKDFLQSKTAADLRGKVQLIFTSPPFPLNRKKKYGNLKGEEYVRWLSDFGKPLGRLLKPGGSIVMEVGNSWVPGKPVMSTLALQALLGFMQEGELHLCQQFICYNPARLPSPAQWVNVERIRVKDAFTHVWWMSRSERPKANNREVLRPYSKSMQVLLKTGKYNAG
;
A
#
# COMPACT_ATOMS: atom_id res chain seq x y z
N ALA A 1 -5.02 -25.40 -4.39
CA ALA A 1 -5.95 -24.39 -4.88
C ALA A 1 -7.30 -24.56 -4.18
N ALA A 2 -7.97 -23.47 -3.81
CA ALA A 2 -9.34 -23.49 -3.30
C ALA A 2 -10.33 -23.56 -4.47
N TYR A 3 -10.12 -22.76 -5.51
CA TYR A 3 -10.84 -22.85 -6.77
C TYR A 3 -10.00 -22.30 -7.93
N LYS A 4 -10.42 -22.61 -9.17
CA LYS A 4 -9.75 -22.20 -10.40
C LYS A 4 -10.78 -21.64 -11.39
N THR A 5 -10.42 -20.58 -12.10
CA THR A 5 -11.18 -19.99 -13.21
C THR A 5 -10.35 -19.99 -14.49
N LYS A 6 -10.92 -19.55 -15.61
CA LYS A 6 -10.14 -19.36 -16.86
C LYS A 6 -9.00 -18.33 -16.71
N ARG A 7 -9.10 -17.39 -15.75
CA ARG A 7 -8.18 -16.26 -15.61
C ARG A 7 -7.36 -16.26 -14.32
N GLY A 8 -7.60 -17.20 -13.42
CA GLY A 8 -6.90 -17.18 -12.13
C GLY A 8 -7.16 -18.38 -11.26
N ILE A 9 -6.35 -18.48 -10.22
CA ILE A 9 -6.42 -19.54 -9.21
C ILE A 9 -6.44 -18.87 -7.84
N MET A 10 -7.39 -19.26 -6.99
CA MET A 10 -7.42 -18.90 -5.59
C MET A 10 -6.74 -20.01 -4.76
N TYR A 11 -5.78 -19.58 -3.93
CA TYR A 11 -5.14 -20.45 -2.95
C TYR A 11 -5.63 -20.12 -1.54
N ARG A 12 -5.94 -21.13 -0.73
CA ARG A 12 -6.16 -20.98 0.70
C ARG A 12 -4.86 -21.35 1.42
N ALA A 13 -4.05 -20.33 1.71
CA ALA A 13 -2.77 -20.47 2.38
C ALA A 13 -2.39 -19.15 3.06
N SER A 14 -1.51 -19.20 4.06
CA SER A 14 -0.81 -18.00 4.48
C SER A 14 0.17 -17.55 3.39
N LEU A 15 0.53 -16.26 3.37
CA LEU A 15 1.54 -15.77 2.43
C LEU A 15 2.88 -16.49 2.63
N LYS A 16 3.26 -16.75 3.89
CA LYS A 16 4.49 -17.49 4.22
C LYS A 16 4.52 -18.86 3.60
N ASP A 17 3.45 -19.66 3.76
CA ASP A 17 3.36 -21.01 3.19
C ASP A 17 3.32 -20.97 1.66
N PHE A 18 2.58 -19.99 1.09
CA PHE A 18 2.56 -19.81 -0.37
C PHE A 18 3.96 -19.54 -0.92
N LEU A 19 4.74 -18.67 -0.29
CA LEU A 19 6.09 -18.30 -0.74
C LEU A 19 7.09 -19.48 -0.68
N GLN A 20 6.82 -20.48 0.15
CA GLN A 20 7.61 -21.73 0.25
C GLN A 20 7.15 -22.79 -0.75
N SER A 21 6.04 -22.58 -1.45
CA SER A 21 5.47 -23.58 -2.36
C SER A 21 6.20 -23.63 -3.71
N LYS A 22 6.06 -24.77 -4.41
CA LYS A 22 6.50 -24.93 -5.80
C LYS A 22 5.87 -23.87 -6.71
N THR A 23 4.60 -23.53 -6.50
CA THR A 23 3.89 -22.49 -7.27
C THR A 23 4.60 -21.15 -7.19
N ALA A 24 5.02 -20.71 -5.99
CA ALA A 24 5.76 -19.48 -5.83
C ALA A 24 7.15 -19.55 -6.49
N ALA A 25 7.82 -20.72 -6.42
CA ALA A 25 9.09 -20.93 -7.11
C ALA A 25 8.94 -20.77 -8.64
N ASP A 26 7.87 -21.34 -9.21
CA ASP A 26 7.55 -21.25 -10.64
C ASP A 26 7.18 -19.82 -11.09
N LEU A 27 6.75 -18.95 -10.14
CA LEU A 27 6.38 -17.57 -10.39
C LEU A 27 7.55 -16.59 -10.28
N ARG A 28 8.75 -17.01 -9.90
CA ARG A 28 9.92 -16.13 -9.80
C ARG A 28 10.19 -15.41 -11.12
N GLY A 29 10.34 -14.10 -11.06
CA GLY A 29 10.59 -13.26 -12.23
C GLY A 29 9.44 -13.18 -13.25
N LYS A 30 8.21 -13.61 -12.88
CA LYS A 30 7.07 -13.67 -13.81
C LYS A 30 5.88 -12.79 -13.40
N VAL A 31 5.88 -12.24 -12.19
CA VAL A 31 4.75 -11.46 -11.68
C VAL A 31 4.87 -10.00 -12.11
N GLN A 32 3.84 -9.48 -12.77
CA GLN A 32 3.80 -8.06 -13.18
C GLN A 32 3.34 -7.15 -12.06
N LEU A 33 2.37 -7.58 -11.26
CA LEU A 33 1.78 -6.79 -10.18
C LEU A 33 1.50 -7.67 -8.98
N ILE A 34 1.93 -7.23 -7.82
CA ILE A 34 1.49 -7.71 -6.52
C ILE A 34 0.67 -6.59 -5.89
N PHE A 35 -0.60 -6.86 -5.59
CA PHE A 35 -1.46 -5.94 -4.84
C PHE A 35 -1.80 -6.59 -3.49
N THR A 36 -1.50 -5.91 -2.39
CA THR A 36 -1.66 -6.48 -1.05
C THR A 36 -2.06 -5.44 -0.01
N SER A 37 -2.80 -5.90 0.99
CA SER A 37 -3.13 -5.13 2.20
C SER A 37 -2.79 -6.01 3.41
N PRO A 38 -1.55 -5.98 3.90
CA PRO A 38 -1.14 -6.76 5.06
C PRO A 38 -1.90 -6.31 6.30
N PRO A 39 -1.94 -7.11 7.39
CA PRO A 39 -2.45 -6.66 8.67
C PRO A 39 -1.84 -5.31 9.07
N PHE A 40 -2.69 -4.35 9.48
CA PHE A 40 -2.22 -3.04 9.90
C PHE A 40 -1.62 -3.12 11.31
N PRO A 41 -0.67 -2.21 11.67
CA PRO A 41 -0.05 -2.18 12.99
C PRO A 41 -1.04 -1.65 14.07
N LEU A 42 -2.16 -2.32 14.25
CA LEU A 42 -3.24 -1.90 15.11
C LEU A 42 -2.97 -2.22 16.59
N ASN A 43 -3.38 -1.33 17.47
CA ASN A 43 -3.26 -1.50 18.92
C ASN A 43 -4.18 -2.59 19.50
N ARG A 44 -5.28 -2.92 18.82
CA ARG A 44 -6.22 -3.96 19.26
C ARG A 44 -5.88 -5.30 18.62
N LYS A 45 -5.71 -6.32 19.45
CA LYS A 45 -5.49 -7.69 18.97
C LYS A 45 -6.71 -8.15 18.18
N LYS A 46 -6.50 -8.53 16.93
CA LYS A 46 -7.53 -9.12 16.08
C LYS A 46 -7.47 -10.65 16.17
N LYS A 47 -8.55 -11.35 15.75
CA LYS A 47 -8.62 -12.82 15.79
C LYS A 47 -7.49 -13.51 15.01
N TYR A 48 -6.96 -12.88 13.97
CA TYR A 48 -5.83 -13.38 13.18
C TYR A 48 -4.44 -13.02 13.74
N GLY A 49 -4.39 -12.38 14.93
CA GLY A 49 -3.14 -11.91 15.54
C GLY A 49 -2.60 -10.63 14.89
N ASN A 50 -1.99 -9.77 15.69
CA ASN A 50 -1.20 -8.63 15.21
C ASN A 50 0.11 -8.66 15.98
N LEU A 51 1.21 -8.49 15.27
CA LEU A 51 2.49 -8.19 15.87
C LEU A 51 2.52 -6.72 16.32
N LYS A 52 3.35 -6.39 17.29
CA LYS A 52 3.44 -5.05 17.88
C LYS A 52 4.86 -4.50 17.74
N GLY A 53 4.96 -3.18 17.66
CA GLY A 53 6.24 -2.50 17.67
C GLY A 53 7.22 -3.02 16.62
N GLU A 54 8.45 -3.25 16.99
CA GLU A 54 9.53 -3.70 16.13
C GLU A 54 9.29 -5.10 15.53
N GLU A 55 8.55 -5.97 16.22
CA GLU A 55 8.20 -7.28 15.67
C GLU A 55 7.34 -7.15 14.42
N TYR A 56 6.40 -6.18 14.40
CA TYR A 56 5.60 -5.89 13.22
C TYR A 56 6.48 -5.38 12.07
N VAL A 57 7.41 -4.47 12.36
CA VAL A 57 8.33 -3.91 11.37
C VAL A 57 9.16 -5.04 10.74
N ARG A 58 9.80 -5.86 11.56
CA ARG A 58 10.59 -7.02 11.09
C ARG A 58 9.75 -7.99 10.27
N TRP A 59 8.59 -8.38 10.81
CA TRP A 59 7.67 -9.32 10.13
C TRP A 59 7.28 -8.84 8.73
N LEU A 60 6.92 -7.54 8.57
CA LEU A 60 6.55 -7.04 7.24
C LEU A 60 7.78 -6.90 6.34
N SER A 61 8.90 -6.46 6.87
CA SER A 61 10.17 -6.32 6.14
C SER A 61 10.64 -7.64 5.55
N ASP A 62 10.51 -8.75 6.29
CA ASP A 62 10.90 -10.09 5.86
C ASP A 62 10.22 -10.55 4.56
N PHE A 63 9.06 -9.97 4.20
CA PHE A 63 8.40 -10.25 2.94
C PHE A 63 8.95 -9.43 1.76
N GLY A 64 9.73 -8.39 1.99
CA GLY A 64 10.26 -7.55 0.92
C GLY A 64 11.04 -8.34 -0.13
N LYS A 65 12.05 -9.07 0.31
CA LYS A 65 12.92 -9.89 -0.55
C LYS A 65 12.18 -11.02 -1.27
N PRO A 66 11.37 -11.88 -0.60
CA PRO A 66 10.63 -12.93 -1.28
C PRO A 66 9.64 -12.39 -2.33
N LEU A 67 8.90 -11.32 -2.02
CA LEU A 67 7.96 -10.72 -2.96
C LEU A 67 8.68 -10.02 -4.11
N GLY A 68 9.77 -9.30 -3.85
CA GLY A 68 10.60 -8.67 -4.88
C GLY A 68 11.13 -9.68 -5.91
N ARG A 69 11.49 -10.90 -5.47
CA ARG A 69 11.97 -11.98 -6.34
C ARG A 69 10.90 -12.55 -7.29
N LEU A 70 9.63 -12.38 -6.97
CA LEU A 70 8.53 -12.80 -7.85
C LEU A 70 8.37 -11.86 -9.04
N LEU A 71 8.75 -10.58 -8.88
CA LEU A 71 8.55 -9.56 -9.90
C LEU A 71 9.42 -9.83 -11.13
N LYS A 72 8.82 -9.65 -12.30
CA LYS A 72 9.58 -9.50 -13.55
C LYS A 72 10.22 -8.11 -13.65
N PRO A 73 11.17 -7.88 -14.58
CA PRO A 73 11.70 -6.55 -14.83
C PRO A 73 10.58 -5.54 -15.05
N GLY A 74 10.59 -4.44 -14.31
CA GLY A 74 9.53 -3.43 -14.35
C GLY A 74 8.19 -3.86 -13.71
N GLY A 75 8.15 -4.98 -12.99
CA GLY A 75 7.00 -5.37 -12.17
C GLY A 75 6.85 -4.48 -10.93
N SER A 76 5.67 -4.47 -10.33
CA SER A 76 5.30 -3.56 -9.24
C SER A 76 4.71 -4.29 -8.03
N ILE A 77 4.95 -3.72 -6.85
CA ILE A 77 4.21 -4.04 -5.62
C ILE A 77 3.41 -2.81 -5.24
N VAL A 78 2.11 -2.98 -5.03
CA VAL A 78 1.22 -1.96 -4.49
C VAL A 78 0.71 -2.46 -3.13
N MET A 79 1.01 -1.71 -2.08
CA MET A 79 0.71 -2.10 -0.71
C MET A 79 -0.14 -1.03 -0.03
N GLU A 80 -1.31 -1.44 0.48
CA GLU A 80 -2.15 -0.58 1.31
C GLU A 80 -1.88 -0.84 2.79
N VAL A 81 -1.60 0.21 3.55
CA VAL A 81 -1.40 0.15 5.01
C VAL A 81 -2.10 1.32 5.69
N GLY A 82 -2.88 1.02 6.72
CA GLY A 82 -3.56 2.03 7.52
C GLY A 82 -2.68 2.63 8.59
N ASN A 83 -3.08 3.80 9.05
CA ASN A 83 -2.48 4.49 10.18
C ASN A 83 -2.75 3.75 11.50
N SER A 84 -1.89 3.97 12.47
CA SER A 84 -2.08 3.53 13.86
C SER A 84 -1.63 4.63 14.82
N TRP A 85 -2.03 4.49 16.06
CA TRP A 85 -1.74 5.45 17.12
C TRP A 85 -0.95 4.79 18.23
N VAL A 86 -0.10 5.57 18.89
CA VAL A 86 0.61 5.09 20.08
C VAL A 86 -0.43 4.78 21.17
N PRO A 87 -0.39 3.59 21.79
CA PRO A 87 -1.35 3.23 22.83
C PRO A 87 -1.45 4.26 23.94
N GLY A 88 -2.68 4.72 24.25
CA GLY A 88 -2.95 5.68 25.33
C GLY A 88 -2.44 7.11 25.09
N LYS A 89 -1.97 7.45 23.90
CA LYS A 89 -1.42 8.79 23.58
C LYS A 89 -2.05 9.35 22.31
N PRO A 90 -2.32 10.67 22.24
CA PRO A 90 -2.80 11.35 21.03
C PRO A 90 -1.65 11.57 20.02
N VAL A 91 -0.86 10.53 19.77
CA VAL A 91 0.33 10.55 18.92
C VAL A 91 0.21 9.46 17.86
N MET A 92 0.38 9.82 16.60
CA MET A 92 0.41 8.86 15.50
C MET A 92 1.66 7.98 15.60
N SER A 93 1.48 6.67 15.41
CA SER A 93 2.57 5.71 15.38
C SER A 93 3.31 5.79 14.04
N THR A 94 4.62 5.70 14.07
CA THR A 94 5.48 5.64 12.88
C THR A 94 5.71 4.21 12.38
N LEU A 95 5.10 3.19 13.00
CA LEU A 95 5.32 1.78 12.65
C LEU A 95 5.04 1.47 11.17
N ALA A 96 4.00 2.07 10.58
CA ALA A 96 3.70 1.87 9.17
C ALA A 96 4.82 2.39 8.26
N LEU A 97 5.38 3.56 8.58
CA LEU A 97 6.50 4.15 7.83
C LEU A 97 7.79 3.36 8.02
N GLN A 98 8.10 2.94 9.25
CA GLN A 98 9.27 2.10 9.54
C GLN A 98 9.19 0.76 8.80
N ALA A 99 8.01 0.14 8.77
CA ALA A 99 7.78 -1.10 8.05
C ALA A 99 7.88 -0.92 6.53
N LEU A 100 7.44 0.21 5.98
CA LEU A 100 7.66 0.55 4.57
C LEU A 100 9.16 0.59 4.25
N LEU A 101 9.93 1.35 5.04
CA LEU A 101 11.37 1.51 4.82
C LEU A 101 12.11 0.17 4.92
N GLY A 102 11.82 -0.63 5.94
CA GLY A 102 12.40 -1.97 6.08
C GLY A 102 12.01 -2.91 4.94
N PHE A 103 10.73 -2.90 4.53
CA PHE A 103 10.25 -3.70 3.40
C PHE A 103 10.95 -3.33 2.09
N MET A 104 11.15 -2.03 1.84
CA MET A 104 11.85 -1.55 0.66
C MET A 104 13.33 -1.94 0.68
N GLN A 105 14.00 -1.80 1.82
CA GLN A 105 15.39 -2.16 2.00
C GLN A 105 15.62 -3.66 1.76
N GLU A 106 14.82 -4.53 2.40
CA GLU A 106 14.93 -5.98 2.22
C GLU A 106 14.56 -6.44 0.79
N GLY A 107 13.62 -5.74 0.14
CA GLY A 107 13.16 -6.05 -1.21
C GLY A 107 14.02 -5.46 -2.33
N GLU A 108 15.01 -4.63 -2.00
CA GLU A 108 15.76 -3.82 -2.99
C GLU A 108 14.78 -3.02 -3.88
N LEU A 109 13.82 -2.33 -3.25
CA LEU A 109 12.72 -1.67 -3.93
C LEU A 109 12.86 -0.15 -3.87
N HIS A 110 12.49 0.51 -4.95
CA HIS A 110 12.30 1.95 -5.01
C HIS A 110 10.83 2.29 -4.71
N LEU A 111 10.56 3.34 -3.94
CA LEU A 111 9.22 3.91 -3.81
C LEU A 111 8.94 4.74 -5.06
N CYS A 112 8.11 4.21 -5.95
CA CYS A 112 7.78 4.90 -7.20
C CYS A 112 6.80 6.05 -6.96
N GLN A 113 5.78 5.81 -6.12
CA GLN A 113 4.78 6.83 -5.77
C GLN A 113 3.99 6.44 -4.53
N GLN A 114 3.50 7.45 -3.80
CA GLN A 114 2.53 7.29 -2.74
C GLN A 114 1.17 7.80 -3.20
N PHE A 115 0.13 7.03 -2.90
CA PHE A 115 -1.27 7.43 -3.06
C PHE A 115 -1.96 7.44 -1.70
N ILE A 116 -3.05 8.17 -1.61
CA ILE A 116 -3.93 8.23 -0.45
C ILE A 116 -5.27 7.62 -0.82
N CYS A 117 -5.68 6.59 -0.10
CA CYS A 117 -7.04 6.06 -0.19
C CYS A 117 -7.91 6.78 0.85
N TYR A 118 -8.64 7.80 0.40
CA TYR A 118 -9.48 8.62 1.26
C TYR A 118 -10.88 8.00 1.41
N ASN A 119 -11.33 7.86 2.65
CA ASN A 119 -12.68 7.39 2.98
C ASN A 119 -13.42 8.38 3.88
N PRO A 120 -14.25 9.27 3.32
CA PRO A 120 -14.98 10.28 4.09
C PRO A 120 -16.01 9.67 5.06
N ALA A 121 -16.50 8.46 4.78
CA ALA A 121 -17.47 7.77 5.61
C ALA A 121 -16.85 7.06 6.84
N ARG A 122 -15.52 7.08 6.98
CA ARG A 122 -14.85 6.48 8.13
C ARG A 122 -15.29 7.16 9.42
N LEU A 123 -15.64 6.35 10.44
CA LEU A 123 -16.01 6.88 11.74
C LEU A 123 -14.89 7.70 12.36
N PRO A 124 -15.21 8.76 13.14
CA PRO A 124 -14.23 9.56 13.85
C PRO A 124 -13.37 8.67 14.76
N SER A 125 -12.09 8.56 14.47
CA SER A 125 -11.15 7.75 15.21
C SER A 125 -9.78 8.43 15.25
N PRO A 126 -9.06 8.37 16.36
CA PRO A 126 -9.45 7.80 17.66
C PRO A 126 -10.52 8.65 18.37
N ALA A 127 -11.60 8.03 18.80
CA ALA A 127 -12.78 8.74 19.33
C ALA A 127 -12.45 9.63 20.53
N GLN A 128 -11.57 9.18 21.44
CA GLN A 128 -11.15 9.94 22.60
C GLN A 128 -10.61 11.32 22.21
N TRP A 129 -9.69 11.37 21.26
CA TRP A 129 -8.99 12.62 20.92
C TRP A 129 -9.70 13.43 19.83
N VAL A 130 -10.55 12.79 19.03
CA VAL A 130 -11.32 13.48 17.98
C VAL A 130 -12.64 14.03 18.53
N ASN A 131 -13.40 13.23 19.31
CA ASN A 131 -14.75 13.58 19.72
C ASN A 131 -14.82 14.12 21.14
N VAL A 132 -14.03 13.55 22.07
CA VAL A 132 -14.08 13.90 23.50
C VAL A 132 -13.16 15.09 23.78
N GLU A 133 -11.86 14.93 23.59
CA GLU A 133 -10.87 15.96 23.86
C GLU A 133 -10.75 17.01 22.74
N ARG A 134 -11.15 16.68 21.52
CA ARG A 134 -11.15 17.56 20.33
C ARG A 134 -9.79 18.18 19.99
N ILE A 135 -8.73 17.41 20.22
CA ILE A 135 -7.33 17.83 19.96
C ILE A 135 -6.73 17.19 18.70
N ARG A 136 -7.50 16.37 17.99
CA ARG A 136 -7.12 15.74 16.71
C ARG A 136 -8.28 15.73 15.73
N VAL A 137 -8.00 15.68 14.45
CA VAL A 137 -8.98 15.44 13.39
C VAL A 137 -9.12 13.93 13.14
N LYS A 138 -10.23 13.52 12.54
CA LYS A 138 -10.44 12.11 12.24
C LYS A 138 -9.43 11.61 11.22
N ASP A 139 -8.93 10.40 11.45
CA ASP A 139 -8.09 9.68 10.51
C ASP A 139 -8.96 9.03 9.43
N ALA A 140 -9.02 9.63 8.25
CA ALA A 140 -9.94 9.26 7.18
C ALA A 140 -9.25 8.70 5.92
N PHE A 141 -8.00 8.27 6.02
CA PHE A 141 -7.28 7.72 4.88
C PHE A 141 -6.38 6.54 5.24
N THR A 142 -5.96 5.79 4.21
CA THR A 142 -4.87 4.81 4.29
C THR A 142 -3.81 5.18 3.26
N HIS A 143 -2.57 4.76 3.52
CA HIS A 143 -1.48 4.87 2.56
C HIS A 143 -1.59 3.75 1.53
N VAL A 144 -1.33 4.06 0.28
CA VAL A 144 -1.13 3.08 -0.79
C VAL A 144 0.22 3.36 -1.43
N TRP A 145 1.20 2.48 -1.21
CA TRP A 145 2.56 2.63 -1.67
C TRP A 145 2.80 1.79 -2.92
N TRP A 146 3.23 2.43 -3.98
CA TRP A 146 3.66 1.77 -5.20
C TRP A 146 5.18 1.66 -5.23
N MET A 147 5.67 0.44 -5.29
CA MET A 147 7.09 0.11 -5.25
C MET A 147 7.48 -0.78 -6.43
N SER A 148 8.74 -0.72 -6.84
CA SER A 148 9.32 -1.59 -7.88
C SER A 148 10.81 -1.77 -7.65
N ARG A 149 11.40 -2.86 -8.18
CA ARG A 149 12.85 -3.03 -8.26
C ARG A 149 13.49 -2.15 -9.36
N SER A 150 12.70 -1.57 -10.22
CA SER A 150 13.13 -0.66 -11.29
C SER A 150 12.70 0.77 -10.97
N GLU A 151 13.56 1.73 -11.17
CA GLU A 151 13.19 3.15 -11.15
C GLU A 151 12.18 3.51 -12.24
N ARG A 152 12.10 2.69 -13.29
CA ARG A 152 11.17 2.86 -14.42
C ARG A 152 10.26 1.64 -14.54
N PRO A 153 9.30 1.44 -13.63
CA PRO A 153 8.36 0.33 -13.70
C PRO A 153 7.46 0.47 -14.93
N LYS A 154 6.93 -0.66 -15.39
CA LYS A 154 5.93 -0.66 -16.45
C LYS A 154 4.66 0.05 -16.00
N ALA A 155 4.39 1.23 -16.54
CA ALA A 155 3.22 2.05 -16.26
C ALA A 155 2.76 2.77 -17.54
N ASN A 156 1.47 3.12 -17.58
CA ASN A 156 0.89 3.93 -18.62
C ASN A 156 -0.15 4.87 -18.01
N ASN A 157 0.22 6.10 -17.72
CA ASN A 157 -0.69 7.09 -17.14
C ASN A 157 -1.79 7.55 -18.09
N ARG A 158 -1.67 7.27 -19.40
CA ARG A 158 -2.72 7.60 -20.39
C ARG A 158 -4.03 6.86 -20.07
N GLU A 159 -3.97 5.69 -19.45
CA GLU A 159 -5.14 4.90 -19.04
C GLU A 159 -5.95 5.52 -17.89
N VAL A 160 -5.39 6.50 -17.19
CA VAL A 160 -6.02 7.18 -16.05
C VAL A 160 -6.21 8.68 -16.26
N LEU A 161 -5.97 9.17 -17.48
CA LEU A 161 -6.19 10.57 -17.82
C LEU A 161 -7.68 10.92 -17.75
N ARG A 162 -7.95 12.12 -17.26
CA ARG A 162 -9.28 12.73 -17.29
C ARG A 162 -9.33 13.79 -18.39
N PRO A 163 -10.52 14.13 -18.92
CA PRO A 163 -10.67 15.25 -19.82
C PRO A 163 -10.11 16.53 -19.21
N TYR A 164 -9.51 17.37 -20.02
CA TYR A 164 -9.02 18.66 -19.59
C TYR A 164 -10.13 19.53 -18.98
N SER A 165 -9.80 20.29 -17.96
CA SER A 165 -10.69 21.32 -17.43
C SER A 165 -11.06 22.35 -18.51
N LYS A 166 -12.18 23.06 -18.33
CA LYS A 166 -12.60 24.13 -19.25
C LYS A 166 -11.49 25.19 -19.44
N SER A 167 -10.81 25.59 -18.37
CA SER A 167 -9.69 26.55 -18.43
C SER A 167 -8.54 26.02 -19.28
N MET A 168 -8.18 24.76 -19.14
CA MET A 168 -7.13 24.15 -19.97
C MET A 168 -7.55 24.05 -21.43
N GLN A 169 -8.81 23.75 -21.73
CA GLN A 169 -9.34 23.73 -23.10
C GLN A 169 -9.27 25.12 -23.75
N VAL A 170 -9.54 26.19 -22.97
CA VAL A 170 -9.38 27.57 -23.44
C VAL A 170 -7.92 27.88 -23.71
N LEU A 171 -7.02 27.54 -22.78
CA LEU A 171 -5.57 27.72 -22.96
C LEU A 171 -5.06 27.03 -24.23
N LEU A 172 -5.46 25.79 -24.47
CA LEU A 172 -5.06 25.03 -25.67
C LEU A 172 -5.57 25.66 -26.97
N LYS A 173 -6.75 26.31 -26.96
CA LYS A 173 -7.33 26.97 -28.11
C LYS A 173 -6.73 28.37 -28.36
N THR A 174 -6.45 29.12 -27.33
CA THR A 174 -6.09 30.53 -27.43
C THR A 174 -4.61 30.80 -27.20
N GLY A 175 -3.87 29.84 -26.64
CA GLY A 175 -2.48 30.04 -26.21
C GLY A 175 -2.30 31.02 -25.05
N LYS A 176 -3.40 31.53 -24.47
CA LYS A 176 -3.37 32.52 -23.37
C LYS A 176 -3.82 31.87 -22.08
N TYR A 177 -3.01 32.02 -21.03
CA TYR A 177 -3.38 31.64 -19.68
C TYR A 177 -4.42 32.64 -19.16
N ASN A 178 -5.52 32.14 -18.59
CA ASN A 178 -6.41 33.03 -17.84
C ASN A 178 -5.64 33.50 -16.59
N ALA A 179 -5.11 34.69 -16.64
CA ALA A 179 -4.69 35.40 -15.44
C ALA A 179 -5.96 35.61 -14.60
N GLY A 180 -6.07 34.97 -13.45
CA GLY A 180 -7.16 35.13 -12.49
C GLY A 180 -7.15 36.51 -11.90
#